data_77486a56f93a85973efebff8d3093625
#
_entry.id   77486a56f93a85973efebff8d3093625
#
_cell.length_a   1.000
_cell.length_b   1.000
_cell.length_c   1.000
_cell.angle_alpha   90.00
_cell.angle_beta   90.00
_cell.angle_gamma   90.00
#
_symmetry.space_group_name_H-M   'P 1'
#
loop_
_entity.id
_entity.type
_entity.pdbx_description
1 polymer ?
#
loop_
_entity_poly.entity_id
_entity_poly.type
_entity_poly.pdbx_seq_one_letter_code
_entity_poly.pdbx_strand_id
1 'polypeptide(L)'
;MLFRSDSYNAVFVNGDAVENAMFYGRGAGELPTASAVVGDVFEIARNIKADCCGRIGCTCYKELPVKKMADTCNRYFMRLIVEDRCGVLAEMTAVFAKYGVSVAQIIQKAARDEGSAEVVVITAKVREGDFRTAMEELSGRSSVRKISSMLRVYGE
;
A
#
# COMPACT_ATOMS: atom_id res chain seq x y z
N MET A 1 -9.44 14.73 3.87
CA MET A 1 -10.67 14.23 4.48
C MET A 1 -10.89 12.80 3.98
N LEU A 2 -10.58 11.80 4.80
CA LEU A 2 -10.87 10.41 4.47
C LEU A 2 -12.34 10.16 4.78
N PHE A 3 -13.16 10.03 3.75
CA PHE A 3 -14.51 9.53 3.92
C PHE A 3 -14.43 8.03 4.20
N ARG A 4 -14.48 7.69 5.47
CA ARG A 4 -14.80 6.32 5.87
C ARG A 4 -16.32 6.19 5.78
N SER A 5 -16.78 5.75 4.64
CA SER A 5 -18.21 5.54 4.40
C SER A 5 -18.74 4.26 5.06
N ASP A 6 -17.86 3.40 5.59
CA ASP A 6 -18.25 2.16 6.26
C ASP A 6 -17.16 1.65 7.22
N SER A 7 -17.51 0.74 8.13
CA SER A 7 -16.65 0.09 9.12
C SER A 7 -15.99 -1.21 8.61
N TYR A 8 -16.09 -1.50 7.33
CA TYR A 8 -15.48 -2.69 6.75
C TYR A 8 -13.97 -2.55 6.60
N ASN A 9 -13.28 -3.62 6.95
CA ASN A 9 -11.84 -3.79 6.75
C ASN A 9 -11.58 -5.07 5.94
N ALA A 10 -10.46 -5.08 5.22
CA ALA A 10 -9.97 -6.26 4.53
C ALA A 10 -8.49 -6.47 4.83
N VAL A 11 -8.10 -7.69 5.06
CA VAL A 11 -6.70 -8.13 5.11
C VAL A 11 -6.51 -9.16 4.00
N PHE A 12 -5.65 -8.84 3.05
CA PHE A 12 -5.30 -9.73 1.96
C PHE A 12 -3.93 -10.36 2.23
N VAL A 13 -3.86 -11.66 2.12
CA VAL A 13 -2.64 -12.46 2.33
C VAL A 13 -2.37 -13.27 1.08
N ASN A 14 -1.14 -13.19 0.58
CA ASN A 14 -0.64 -14.09 -0.45
C ASN A 14 0.46 -14.97 0.17
N GLY A 15 0.26 -16.27 0.16
CA GLY A 15 1.19 -17.26 0.70
C GLY A 15 1.54 -18.32 -0.35
N ASP A 16 2.65 -18.98 -0.17
CA ASP A 16 3.15 -20.01 -1.06
C ASP A 16 2.27 -21.27 -1.10
N ALA A 17 1.65 -21.62 0.02
CA ALA A 17 0.80 -22.80 0.14
C ALA A 17 -0.69 -22.45 0.12
N VAL A 18 -1.10 -21.32 0.67
CA VAL A 18 -2.50 -20.87 0.76
C VAL A 18 -2.93 -20.02 -0.45
N GLU A 19 -1.96 -19.65 -1.29
CA GLU A 19 -2.17 -18.73 -2.40
C GLU A 19 -2.79 -17.42 -1.94
N ASN A 20 -3.93 -17.02 -2.51
CA ASN A 20 -4.63 -15.79 -2.19
C ASN A 20 -5.74 -16.05 -1.19
N ALA A 21 -5.66 -15.43 -0.03
CA ALA A 21 -6.71 -15.42 0.99
C ALA A 21 -7.07 -14.00 1.37
N MET A 22 -8.35 -13.72 1.57
CA MET A 22 -8.82 -12.43 2.04
C MET A 22 -9.75 -12.61 3.23
N PHE A 23 -9.45 -11.88 4.31
CA PHE A 23 -10.31 -11.75 5.48
C PHE A 23 -11.02 -10.40 5.38
N TYR A 24 -12.33 -10.43 5.34
CA TYR A 24 -13.14 -9.23 5.16
C TYR A 24 -14.27 -9.21 6.19
N GLY A 25 -14.47 -8.08 6.84
CA GLY A 25 -15.53 -7.93 7.82
C GLY A 25 -15.56 -6.53 8.44
N ARG A 26 -16.54 -6.32 9.32
CA ARG A 26 -16.64 -5.08 10.07
C ARG A 26 -15.56 -5.00 11.14
N GLY A 27 -14.69 -3.99 11.06
CA GLY A 27 -13.65 -3.73 12.05
C GLY A 27 -14.09 -2.80 13.19
N ALA A 28 -15.31 -2.24 13.11
CA ALA A 28 -15.91 -1.40 14.13
C ALA A 28 -17.43 -1.53 14.11
N GLY A 29 -18.05 -1.13 15.21
CA GLY A 29 -19.50 -1.19 15.42
C GLY A 29 -19.82 -1.90 16.75
N GLU A 30 -20.89 -1.49 17.42
CA GLU A 30 -21.29 -2.01 18.73
C GLU A 30 -21.49 -3.53 18.72
N LEU A 31 -22.35 -4.02 17.85
CA LEU A 31 -22.66 -5.46 17.75
C LEU A 31 -21.48 -6.31 17.25
N PRO A 32 -20.75 -5.94 16.18
CA PRO A 32 -19.59 -6.72 15.76
C PRO A 32 -18.49 -6.80 16.81
N THR A 33 -18.23 -5.70 17.53
CA THR A 33 -17.23 -5.67 18.60
C THR A 33 -17.67 -6.50 19.80
N ALA A 34 -18.93 -6.36 20.23
CA ALA A 34 -19.50 -7.15 21.32
C ALA A 34 -19.47 -8.66 21.00
N SER A 35 -19.85 -9.04 19.80
CA SER A 35 -19.81 -10.43 19.33
C SER A 35 -18.41 -11.03 19.37
N ALA A 36 -17.39 -10.28 18.94
CA ALA A 36 -16.00 -10.73 18.96
C ALA A 36 -15.51 -10.93 20.41
N VAL A 37 -15.72 -9.94 21.29
CA VAL A 37 -15.31 -10.01 22.70
C VAL A 37 -16.00 -11.18 23.41
N VAL A 38 -17.31 -11.34 23.23
CA VAL A 38 -18.07 -12.44 23.85
C VAL A 38 -17.60 -13.80 23.32
N GLY A 39 -17.30 -13.88 22.00
CA GLY A 39 -16.72 -15.08 21.40
C GLY A 39 -15.42 -15.51 22.06
N ASP A 40 -14.50 -14.56 22.28
CA ASP A 40 -13.22 -14.82 22.95
C ASP A 40 -13.42 -15.22 24.41
N VAL A 41 -14.34 -14.59 25.14
CA VAL A 41 -14.69 -14.96 26.51
C VAL A 41 -15.21 -16.41 26.58
N PHE A 42 -16.10 -16.81 25.67
CA PHE A 42 -16.56 -18.19 25.60
C PHE A 42 -15.44 -19.18 25.28
N GLU A 43 -14.55 -18.83 24.39
CA GLU A 43 -13.40 -19.68 24.04
C GLU A 43 -12.48 -19.89 25.25
N ILE A 44 -12.16 -18.80 25.96
CA ILE A 44 -11.35 -18.85 27.18
C ILE A 44 -12.03 -19.68 28.26
N ALA A 45 -13.32 -19.49 28.48
CA ALA A 45 -14.09 -20.28 29.48
C ALA A 45 -14.08 -21.78 29.17
N ARG A 46 -14.22 -22.16 27.88
CA ARG A 46 -14.11 -23.55 27.44
C ARG A 46 -12.72 -24.12 27.67
N ASN A 47 -11.68 -23.36 27.40
CA ASN A 47 -10.30 -23.77 27.61
C ASN A 47 -9.99 -23.98 29.09
N ILE A 48 -10.46 -23.09 29.98
CA ILE A 48 -10.33 -23.24 31.43
C ILE A 48 -11.07 -24.52 31.91
N LYS A 49 -12.30 -24.73 31.44
CA LYS A 49 -13.08 -25.94 31.82
C LYS A 49 -12.43 -27.24 31.33
N ALA A 50 -11.74 -27.20 30.21
CA ALA A 50 -11.02 -28.34 29.62
C ALA A 50 -9.59 -28.51 30.16
N ASP A 51 -9.14 -27.64 31.06
CA ASP A 51 -7.78 -27.59 31.58
C ASP A 51 -6.72 -27.54 30.46
N CYS A 52 -6.95 -26.67 29.46
CA CYS A 52 -6.04 -26.46 28.34
C CYS A 52 -5.75 -24.99 28.12
N CYS A 53 -4.51 -24.68 27.78
CA CYS A 53 -4.03 -23.34 27.41
C CYS A 53 -4.05 -23.16 25.87
N GLY A 54 -5.24 -23.25 25.27
CA GLY A 54 -5.40 -23.21 23.82
C GLY A 54 -5.38 -24.62 23.20
N ARG A 55 -6.08 -24.76 22.06
CA ARG A 55 -6.30 -26.06 21.40
C ARG A 55 -5.17 -26.45 20.49
N ILE A 56 -4.44 -25.46 19.97
CA ILE A 56 -3.34 -25.66 19.04
C ILE A 56 -2.14 -24.92 19.60
N GLY A 57 -1.11 -25.67 19.99
CA GLY A 57 0.18 -25.09 20.36
C GLY A 57 0.87 -24.45 19.18
N CYS A 58 1.80 -23.54 19.45
CA CYS A 58 2.67 -22.99 18.42
C CYS A 58 3.53 -24.11 17.82
N THR A 59 3.40 -24.33 16.51
CA THR A 59 4.22 -25.29 15.74
C THR A 59 5.33 -24.61 14.95
N CYS A 60 5.60 -23.33 15.22
CA CYS A 60 6.66 -22.58 14.57
C CYS A 60 8.03 -23.19 14.91
N TYR A 61 8.72 -23.68 13.91
CA TYR A 61 10.07 -24.26 14.03
C TYR A 61 11.15 -23.45 13.30
N LYS A 62 10.73 -22.37 12.64
CA LYS A 62 11.63 -21.46 11.92
C LYS A 62 11.46 -20.04 12.44
N GLU A 63 12.56 -19.41 12.77
CA GLU A 63 12.65 -17.96 13.00
C GLU A 63 13.03 -17.29 11.68
N LEU A 64 12.03 -16.86 10.91
CA LEU A 64 12.24 -16.15 9.66
C LEU A 64 12.24 -14.64 9.91
N PRO A 65 13.24 -13.91 9.40
CA PRO A 65 13.25 -12.46 9.54
C PRO A 65 12.14 -11.83 8.70
N VAL A 66 11.48 -10.83 9.26
CA VAL A 66 10.53 -10.01 8.50
C VAL A 66 11.31 -9.17 7.49
N LYS A 67 10.96 -9.27 6.21
CA LYS A 67 11.58 -8.49 5.14
C LYS A 67 11.35 -7.00 5.37
N LYS A 68 12.42 -6.20 5.28
CA LYS A 68 12.30 -4.74 5.39
C LYS A 68 11.44 -4.21 4.23
N MET A 69 10.60 -3.23 4.51
CA MET A 69 9.73 -2.64 3.48
C MET A 69 10.54 -2.09 2.29
N ALA A 70 11.67 -1.47 2.53
CA ALA A 70 12.56 -0.95 1.50
C ALA A 70 13.06 -2.01 0.49
N ASP A 71 13.07 -3.29 0.89
CA ASP A 71 13.52 -4.41 0.07
C ASP A 71 12.38 -5.10 -0.69
N THR A 72 11.14 -4.66 -0.51
CA THR A 72 9.99 -5.16 -1.28
C THR A 72 9.98 -4.55 -2.68
N CYS A 73 9.49 -5.30 -3.67
CA CYS A 73 9.34 -4.84 -5.04
C CYS A 73 7.86 -4.72 -5.37
N ASN A 74 7.43 -3.54 -5.80
CA ASN A 74 6.04 -3.24 -6.12
C ASN A 74 5.95 -2.41 -7.40
N ARG A 75 4.78 -2.38 -7.99
CA ARG A 75 4.40 -1.35 -8.97
C ARG A 75 3.74 -0.20 -8.23
N TYR A 76 3.87 1.00 -8.76
CA TYR A 76 3.30 2.21 -8.14
C TYR A 76 2.43 2.94 -9.13
N PHE A 77 1.26 3.36 -8.64
CA PHE A 77 0.45 4.40 -9.26
C PHE A 77 0.75 5.70 -8.54
N MET A 78 1.04 6.75 -9.29
CA MET A 78 1.20 8.08 -8.73
C MET A 78 0.49 9.13 -9.58
N ARG A 79 -0.04 10.13 -8.91
CA ARG A 79 -0.69 11.29 -9.51
C ARG A 79 -0.02 12.56 -9.02
N LEU A 80 0.54 13.32 -9.94
CA LEU A 80 1.30 14.53 -9.67
C LEU A 80 0.64 15.72 -10.36
N ILE A 81 0.72 16.87 -9.71
CA ILE A 81 0.44 18.16 -10.33
C ILE A 81 1.79 18.81 -10.60
N VAL A 82 2.05 19.11 -11.85
CA VAL A 82 3.31 19.65 -12.34
C VAL A 82 3.09 20.95 -13.08
N GLU A 83 4.15 21.71 -13.35
CA GLU A 83 4.08 22.84 -14.25
C GLU A 83 3.76 22.39 -15.68
N ASP A 84 2.88 23.13 -16.36
CA ASP A 84 2.56 22.87 -17.77
C ASP A 84 3.55 23.65 -18.67
N ARG A 85 4.76 23.09 -18.81
CA ARG A 85 5.82 23.61 -19.67
C ARG A 85 6.63 22.51 -20.33
N CYS A 86 7.26 22.84 -21.44
CA CYS A 86 8.17 21.93 -22.12
C CYS A 86 9.29 21.47 -21.18
N GLY A 87 9.63 20.17 -21.26
CA GLY A 87 10.76 19.59 -20.52
C GLY A 87 10.40 18.97 -19.17
N VAL A 88 9.24 19.25 -18.57
CA VAL A 88 8.87 18.72 -17.24
C VAL A 88 8.84 17.19 -17.22
N LEU A 89 8.27 16.55 -18.24
CA LEU A 89 8.29 15.10 -18.34
C LEU A 89 9.70 14.54 -18.50
N ALA A 90 10.59 15.25 -19.21
CA ALA A 90 11.98 14.85 -19.34
C ALA A 90 12.72 14.95 -18.00
N GLU A 91 12.48 16.00 -17.22
CA GLU A 91 13.01 16.14 -15.85
C GLU A 91 12.55 14.99 -14.95
N MET A 92 11.26 14.64 -14.99
CA MET A 92 10.69 13.56 -14.21
C MET A 92 11.29 12.20 -14.60
N THR A 93 11.32 11.91 -15.90
CA THR A 93 11.85 10.63 -16.40
C THR A 93 13.35 10.50 -16.16
N ALA A 94 14.12 11.60 -16.16
CA ALA A 94 15.53 11.59 -15.79
C ALA A 94 15.73 11.18 -14.32
N VAL A 95 14.89 11.68 -13.40
CA VAL A 95 14.92 11.24 -11.99
C VAL A 95 14.56 9.77 -11.88
N PHE A 96 13.51 9.31 -12.56
CA PHE A 96 13.14 7.90 -12.55
C PHE A 96 14.29 7.02 -13.07
N ALA A 97 14.91 7.39 -14.19
CA ALA A 97 16.05 6.67 -14.76
C ALA A 97 17.22 6.57 -13.79
N LYS A 98 17.54 7.67 -13.09
CA LYS A 98 18.63 7.75 -12.10
C LYS A 98 18.48 6.69 -10.99
N TYR A 99 17.24 6.39 -10.57
CA TYR A 99 16.93 5.43 -9.50
C TYR A 99 16.40 4.09 -10.03
N GLY A 100 16.54 3.82 -11.32
CA GLY A 100 16.11 2.56 -11.91
C GLY A 100 14.59 2.35 -11.92
N VAL A 101 13.80 3.42 -11.80
CA VAL A 101 12.34 3.38 -11.87
C VAL A 101 11.88 3.36 -13.31
N SER A 102 11.47 2.19 -13.82
CA SER A 102 10.92 2.06 -15.16
C SER A 102 9.45 2.48 -15.18
N VAL A 103 9.07 3.29 -16.17
CA VAL A 103 7.70 3.75 -16.38
C VAL A 103 6.97 2.78 -17.32
N ALA A 104 5.87 2.20 -16.85
CA ALA A 104 5.01 1.33 -17.66
C ALA A 104 3.96 2.15 -18.44
N GLN A 105 3.40 3.18 -17.79
CA GLN A 105 2.42 4.07 -18.40
C GLN A 105 2.59 5.50 -17.86
N ILE A 106 2.39 6.47 -18.72
CA ILE A 106 2.32 7.88 -18.36
C ILE A 106 1.19 8.54 -19.14
N ILE A 107 0.37 9.31 -18.43
CA ILE A 107 -0.76 10.04 -19.00
C ILE A 107 -0.69 11.47 -18.46
N GLN A 108 -0.65 12.44 -19.36
CA GLN A 108 -0.75 13.86 -19.01
C GLN A 108 -2.14 14.37 -19.38
N LYS A 109 -2.76 15.08 -18.46
CA LYS A 109 -4.04 15.77 -18.66
C LYS A 109 -3.89 17.23 -18.27
N ALA A 110 -4.65 18.10 -18.93
CA ALA A 110 -4.77 19.48 -18.47
C ALA A 110 -5.29 19.47 -17.02
N ALA A 111 -4.64 20.22 -16.14
CA ALA A 111 -5.11 20.39 -14.78
C ALA A 111 -6.21 21.50 -14.76
N ARG A 112 -6.89 21.62 -13.61
CA ARG A 112 -7.93 22.65 -13.44
C ARG A 112 -7.35 24.05 -13.27
N ASP A 113 -6.11 24.13 -12.79
CA ASP A 113 -5.42 25.40 -12.53
C ASP A 113 -4.56 25.80 -13.74
N GLU A 114 -4.62 27.06 -14.15
CA GLU A 114 -3.79 27.59 -15.24
C GLU A 114 -2.30 27.36 -15.00
N GLY A 115 -1.57 26.99 -16.05
CA GLY A 115 -0.13 26.74 -16.01
C GLY A 115 0.26 25.51 -15.22
N SER A 116 -0.68 24.55 -15.02
CA SER A 116 -0.39 23.26 -14.43
C SER A 116 -0.97 22.11 -15.26
N ALA A 117 -0.35 20.95 -15.14
CA ALA A 117 -0.81 19.70 -15.75
C ALA A 117 -0.90 18.60 -14.69
N GLU A 118 -1.86 17.71 -14.84
CA GLU A 118 -1.95 16.49 -14.04
C GLU A 118 -1.23 15.37 -14.80
N VAL A 119 -0.23 14.77 -14.16
CA VAL A 119 0.51 13.62 -14.69
C VAL A 119 0.21 12.41 -13.84
N VAL A 120 -0.30 11.37 -14.48
CA VAL A 120 -0.51 10.04 -13.89
C VAL A 120 0.56 9.11 -14.42
N VAL A 121 1.26 8.45 -13.51
CA VAL A 121 2.33 7.50 -13.84
C VAL A 121 2.05 6.17 -13.19
N ILE A 122 2.24 5.10 -13.95
CA ILE A 122 2.30 3.72 -13.44
C ILE A 122 3.69 3.17 -13.73
N THR A 123 4.37 2.68 -12.70
CA THR A 123 5.71 2.11 -12.84
C THR A 123 5.66 0.62 -13.17
N ALA A 124 6.72 0.08 -13.72
CA ALA A 124 7.04 -1.34 -13.63
C ALA A 124 7.39 -1.72 -12.17
N LYS A 125 7.62 -3.00 -11.90
CA LYS A 125 8.10 -3.46 -10.59
C LYS A 125 9.45 -2.79 -10.29
N VAL A 126 9.54 -2.17 -9.13
CA VAL A 126 10.73 -1.48 -8.63
C VAL A 126 10.86 -1.71 -7.13
N ARG A 127 12.08 -1.68 -6.62
CA ARG A 127 12.36 -1.78 -5.19
C ARG A 127 11.83 -0.54 -4.48
N GLU A 128 11.11 -0.73 -3.36
CA GLU A 128 10.49 0.36 -2.61
C GLU A 128 11.49 1.44 -2.18
N GLY A 129 12.71 1.03 -1.77
CA GLY A 129 13.75 1.97 -1.37
C GLY A 129 14.14 2.92 -2.50
N ASP A 130 14.37 2.39 -3.69
CA ASP A 130 14.77 3.18 -4.86
C ASP A 130 13.64 4.09 -5.33
N PHE A 131 12.41 3.56 -5.31
CA PHE A 131 11.22 4.35 -5.60
C PHE A 131 11.03 5.52 -4.63
N ARG A 132 11.19 5.29 -3.31
CA ARG A 132 11.07 6.37 -2.31
C ARG A 132 12.10 7.46 -2.53
N THR A 133 13.36 7.07 -2.77
CA THR A 133 14.42 8.05 -3.03
C THR A 133 14.13 8.87 -4.30
N ALA A 134 13.60 8.24 -5.35
CA ALA A 134 13.16 8.96 -6.56
C ALA A 134 12.04 9.96 -6.24
N MET A 135 11.07 9.57 -5.41
CA MET A 135 9.96 10.45 -5.05
C MET A 135 10.38 11.61 -4.15
N GLU A 136 11.35 11.40 -3.25
CA GLU A 136 11.94 12.46 -2.43
C GLU A 136 12.66 13.49 -3.32
N GLU A 137 13.47 13.05 -4.28
CA GLU A 137 14.11 13.97 -5.24
C GLU A 137 13.08 14.70 -6.10
N LEU A 138 12.05 14.01 -6.59
CA LEU A 138 10.98 14.64 -7.38
C LEU A 138 10.22 15.69 -6.59
N SER A 139 9.92 15.43 -5.33
CA SER A 139 9.20 16.38 -4.47
C SER A 139 9.99 17.68 -4.22
N GLY A 140 11.31 17.62 -4.33
CA GLY A 140 12.20 18.79 -4.24
C GLY A 140 12.35 19.60 -5.54
N ARG A 141 11.81 19.11 -6.66
CA ARG A 141 11.90 19.84 -7.95
C ARG A 141 10.84 20.92 -8.03
N SER A 142 11.22 22.11 -8.47
CA SER A 142 10.27 23.23 -8.65
C SER A 142 9.19 22.95 -9.69
N SER A 143 9.47 22.07 -10.66
CA SER A 143 8.51 21.63 -11.68
C SER A 143 7.38 20.75 -11.13
N VAL A 144 7.54 20.14 -9.95
CA VAL A 144 6.53 19.32 -9.29
C VAL A 144 5.85 20.10 -8.18
N ARG A 145 4.64 20.60 -8.45
CA ARG A 145 3.87 21.40 -7.48
C ARG A 145 3.33 20.57 -6.34
N LYS A 146 2.88 19.33 -6.63
CA LYS A 146 2.24 18.47 -5.63
C LYS A 146 2.21 17.00 -6.06
N ILE A 147 2.49 16.12 -5.13
CA ILE A 147 2.19 14.69 -5.25
C ILE A 147 0.80 14.47 -4.62
N SER A 148 -0.23 14.28 -5.47
CA SER A 148 -1.62 14.19 -5.04
C SER A 148 -2.01 12.84 -4.49
N SER A 149 -1.45 11.76 -5.03
CA SER A 149 -1.63 10.40 -4.52
C SER A 149 -0.49 9.50 -4.96
N MET A 150 -0.22 8.51 -4.13
CA MET A 150 0.78 7.48 -4.37
C MET A 150 0.25 6.17 -3.77
N LEU A 151 0.10 5.15 -4.59
CA LEU A 151 -0.49 3.86 -4.20
C LEU A 151 0.36 2.72 -4.75
N ARG A 152 0.49 1.64 -3.98
CA ARG A 152 1.01 0.38 -4.53
C ARG A 152 -0.05 -0.27 -5.40
N VAL A 153 0.36 -0.77 -6.56
CA VAL A 153 -0.52 -1.50 -7.47
C VAL A 153 -0.32 -2.99 -7.21
N TYR A 154 -1.40 -3.65 -6.86
CA TYR A 154 -1.44 -5.10 -6.69
C TYR A 154 -1.77 -5.76 -8.03
N GLY A 155 -1.19 -6.94 -8.27
CA GLY A 155 -1.34 -7.71 -9.49
C GLY A 155 -0.13 -7.59 -10.43
N GLU A 156 -0.17 -8.36 -11.51
CA GLU A 156 0.87 -8.38 -12.55
C GLU A 156 0.81 -7.16 -13.46
#